data_a54e6e14dc2f411a7d191637923cb445
#
_entry.id   a54e6e14dc2f411a7d191637923cb445
#
_cell.length_a   1.000
_cell.length_b   1.000
_cell.length_c   1.000
_cell.angle_alpha   90.00
_cell.angle_beta   90.00
_cell.angle_gamma   90.00
#
_symmetry.space_group_name_H-M   'P 1'
#
loop_
_entity.id
_entity.type
_entity.pdbx_description
1 polymer ?
#
loop_
_entity_poly.entity_id
_entity_poly.type
_entity_poly.pdbx_seq_one_letter_code
_entity_poly.pdbx_strand_id
1 'polypeptide(L)'
;MVCMGNICRSPTAEAVLRHKLEQAGLDPWVVVDSAGTHGAHVGAPPDERSQAHAERRGYKLSHLRARKVQENDFNDFDLILAMDWDNLALLQKTCPNLTGQAKLRRLTEFIPPRSPFVGTEVVGDPYYGGAEGFEAVLNLVESACDGVLEHLHQRLRSMAIKA
;
A
#
# COMPACT_ATOMS: atom_id res chain seq x y z
N MET A 1 -0.98 3.05 -2.45
CA MET A 1 0.10 2.60 -1.54
C MET A 1 1.34 3.44 -1.75
N VAL A 2 1.91 4.04 -0.68
CA VAL A 2 3.04 4.99 -0.81
C VAL A 2 4.16 4.66 0.15
N CYS A 3 5.38 4.52 -0.36
CA CYS A 3 6.62 4.45 0.43
C CYS A 3 7.63 5.50 -0.07
N MET A 4 8.90 5.39 0.28
CA MET A 4 9.91 6.34 -0.15
C MET A 4 10.23 6.22 -1.65
N GLY A 5 10.72 5.06 -2.10
CA GLY A 5 11.27 4.86 -3.45
C GLY A 5 10.34 4.12 -4.42
N ASN A 6 9.23 3.58 -3.96
CA ASN A 6 8.30 2.76 -4.76
C ASN A 6 8.95 1.53 -5.42
N ILE A 7 9.90 0.89 -4.72
CA ILE A 7 10.55 -0.33 -5.20
C ILE A 7 10.47 -1.52 -4.24
N CYS A 8 10.20 -1.32 -2.96
CA CYS A 8 10.09 -2.42 -1.98
C CYS A 8 8.69 -2.51 -1.35
N ARG A 9 8.38 -1.64 -0.39
CA ARG A 9 7.17 -1.72 0.45
C ARG A 9 5.87 -1.47 -0.32
N SER A 10 5.75 -0.36 -1.01
CA SER A 10 4.51 0.02 -1.68
C SER A 10 4.14 -0.86 -2.86
N PRO A 11 5.06 -1.32 -3.73
CA PRO A 11 4.69 -2.27 -4.79
C PRO A 11 4.33 -3.64 -4.21
N THR A 12 4.93 -4.07 -3.10
CA THR A 12 4.51 -5.29 -2.40
C THR A 12 3.08 -5.16 -1.87
N ALA A 13 2.76 -4.04 -1.22
CA ALA A 13 1.41 -3.78 -0.72
C ALA A 13 0.37 -3.68 -1.84
N GLU A 14 0.71 -3.07 -2.97
CA GLU A 14 -0.13 -3.03 -4.16
C GLU A 14 -0.46 -4.46 -4.65
N ALA A 15 0.56 -5.29 -4.85
CA ALA A 15 0.36 -6.65 -5.37
C ALA A 15 -0.44 -7.53 -4.39
N VAL A 16 -0.17 -7.44 -3.10
CA VAL A 16 -0.92 -8.17 -2.07
C VAL A 16 -2.39 -7.76 -2.07
N LEU A 17 -2.68 -6.46 -2.07
CA LEU A 17 -4.06 -5.99 -2.06
C LEU A 17 -4.80 -6.35 -3.35
N ARG A 18 -4.17 -6.21 -4.52
CA ARG A 18 -4.75 -6.65 -5.81
C ARG A 18 -5.13 -8.12 -5.77
N HIS A 19 -4.23 -8.98 -5.32
CA HIS A 19 -4.50 -10.41 -5.20
C HIS A 19 -5.69 -10.72 -4.27
N LYS A 20 -5.76 -10.05 -3.11
CA LYS A 20 -6.87 -10.22 -2.18
C LYS A 20 -8.21 -9.71 -2.76
N LEU A 21 -8.19 -8.63 -3.52
CA LEU A 21 -9.38 -8.10 -4.20
C LEU A 21 -9.88 -9.07 -5.27
N GLU A 22 -8.98 -9.63 -6.08
CA GLU A 22 -9.31 -10.66 -7.07
C GLU A 22 -9.96 -11.88 -6.40
N GLN A 23 -9.38 -12.40 -5.32
CA GLN A 23 -9.95 -13.51 -4.57
C GLN A 23 -11.33 -13.21 -3.97
N ALA A 24 -11.59 -11.95 -3.62
CA ALA A 24 -12.87 -11.50 -3.07
C ALA A 24 -13.89 -11.08 -4.15
N GLY A 25 -13.51 -11.07 -5.44
CA GLY A 25 -14.34 -10.59 -6.54
C GLY A 25 -14.63 -9.08 -6.49
N LEU A 26 -13.72 -8.31 -5.89
CA LEU A 26 -13.84 -6.86 -5.74
C LEU A 26 -12.96 -6.07 -6.71
N ASP A 27 -12.10 -6.73 -7.46
CA ASP A 27 -11.20 -6.12 -8.43
C ASP A 27 -11.89 -5.25 -9.51
N PRO A 28 -13.13 -5.53 -9.96
CA PRO A 28 -13.81 -4.64 -10.90
C PRO A 28 -14.21 -3.29 -10.31
N TRP A 29 -14.25 -3.18 -8.98
CA TRP A 29 -14.75 -1.99 -8.26
C TRP A 29 -13.67 -1.18 -7.56
N VAL A 30 -12.45 -1.72 -7.48
CA VAL A 30 -11.34 -1.11 -6.73
C VAL A 30 -10.08 -1.04 -7.57
N VAL A 31 -9.61 0.16 -7.83
CA VAL A 31 -8.31 0.41 -8.47
C VAL A 31 -7.24 0.55 -7.40
N VAL A 32 -6.16 -0.23 -7.52
CA VAL A 32 -5.00 -0.14 -6.63
C VAL A 32 -3.79 0.30 -7.45
N ASP A 33 -3.00 1.21 -6.87
CA ASP A 33 -1.76 1.69 -7.46
C ASP A 33 -0.74 1.99 -6.36
N SER A 34 0.51 2.17 -6.71
CA SER A 34 1.55 2.55 -5.79
C SER A 34 2.45 3.65 -6.33
N ALA A 35 3.06 4.43 -5.43
CA ALA A 35 3.95 5.51 -5.76
C ALA A 35 5.01 5.72 -4.66
N GLY A 36 6.03 6.52 -4.96
CA GLY A 36 7.04 6.93 -4.00
C GLY A 36 6.93 8.41 -3.66
N THR A 37 7.32 8.78 -2.44
CA THR A 37 7.48 10.19 -2.06
C THR A 37 8.70 10.82 -2.74
N HIS A 38 9.68 10.00 -3.15
CA HIS A 38 10.89 10.40 -3.89
C HIS A 38 10.89 9.81 -5.28
N GLY A 39 11.52 10.51 -6.23
CA GLY A 39 11.57 10.13 -7.64
C GLY A 39 12.87 9.42 -8.07
N ALA A 40 13.72 8.98 -7.15
CA ALA A 40 15.03 8.42 -7.47
C ALA A 40 14.99 7.15 -8.34
N HIS A 41 13.90 6.38 -8.26
CA HIS A 41 13.74 5.10 -8.95
C HIS A 41 12.66 5.12 -10.04
N VAL A 42 12.15 6.28 -10.45
CA VAL A 42 11.09 6.38 -11.47
C VAL A 42 11.44 5.57 -12.71
N GLY A 43 10.48 4.71 -13.13
CA GLY A 43 10.64 3.80 -14.29
C GLY A 43 11.31 2.46 -13.95
N ALA A 44 11.95 2.33 -12.79
CA ALA A 44 12.59 1.07 -12.38
C ALA A 44 11.53 0.01 -11.99
N PRO A 45 11.84 -1.29 -12.21
CA PRO A 45 11.04 -2.37 -11.62
C PRO A 45 11.20 -2.39 -10.10
N PRO A 46 10.33 -3.09 -9.37
CA PRO A 46 10.54 -3.37 -7.95
C PRO A 46 11.88 -4.05 -7.68
N ASP A 47 12.40 -3.85 -6.48
CA ASP A 47 13.63 -4.51 -6.00
C ASP A 47 13.55 -6.03 -6.21
N GLU A 48 14.61 -6.64 -6.75
CA GLU A 48 14.63 -8.07 -7.11
C GLU A 48 14.38 -8.98 -5.90
N ARG A 49 14.81 -8.56 -4.70
CA ARG A 49 14.57 -9.29 -3.45
C ARG A 49 13.10 -9.22 -3.08
N SER A 50 12.46 -8.04 -3.22
CA SER A 50 11.02 -7.88 -3.01
C SER A 50 10.23 -8.77 -3.97
N GLN A 51 10.62 -8.80 -5.25
CA GLN A 51 9.99 -9.67 -6.25
C GLN A 51 10.13 -11.15 -5.86
N ALA A 52 11.36 -11.60 -5.53
CA ALA A 52 11.63 -13.01 -5.21
C ALA A 52 10.86 -13.49 -3.96
N HIS A 53 10.80 -12.66 -2.90
CA HIS A 53 10.05 -13.01 -1.69
C HIS A 53 8.53 -13.02 -1.93
N ALA A 54 8.02 -12.05 -2.67
CA ALA A 54 6.60 -11.97 -3.02
C ALA A 54 6.14 -13.13 -3.91
N GLU A 55 6.96 -13.50 -4.91
CA GLU A 55 6.66 -14.59 -5.84
C GLU A 55 6.50 -15.96 -5.14
N ARG A 56 7.31 -16.22 -4.10
CA ARG A 56 7.15 -17.44 -3.28
C ARG A 56 5.79 -17.56 -2.61
N ARG A 57 5.09 -16.45 -2.44
CA ARG A 57 3.72 -16.38 -1.88
C ARG A 57 2.64 -16.18 -2.94
N GLY A 58 3.01 -16.21 -4.23
CA GLY A 58 2.08 -16.08 -5.35
C GLY A 58 1.78 -14.64 -5.78
N TYR A 59 2.49 -13.64 -5.24
CA TYR A 59 2.33 -12.24 -5.65
C TYR A 59 3.29 -11.88 -6.77
N LYS A 60 2.79 -11.23 -7.84
CA LYS A 60 3.59 -10.83 -9.00
C LYS A 60 3.83 -9.32 -8.98
N LEU A 61 5.10 -8.92 -8.90
CA LEU A 61 5.52 -7.53 -8.88
C LEU A 61 6.25 -7.09 -10.17
N SER A 62 6.72 -8.03 -10.99
CA SER A 62 7.65 -7.77 -12.11
C SER A 62 7.12 -6.79 -13.17
N HIS A 63 5.80 -6.67 -13.31
CA HIS A 63 5.16 -5.77 -14.26
C HIS A 63 5.03 -4.32 -13.75
N LEU A 64 5.21 -4.10 -12.45
CA LEU A 64 5.11 -2.77 -11.84
C LEU A 64 6.31 -1.91 -12.19
N ARG A 65 6.11 -0.60 -12.20
CA ARG A 65 7.18 0.40 -12.42
C ARG A 65 7.05 1.51 -11.42
N ALA A 66 8.17 1.89 -10.84
CA ALA A 66 8.21 2.96 -9.85
C ALA A 66 7.80 4.29 -10.49
N ARG A 67 6.95 5.03 -9.77
CA ARG A 67 6.56 6.40 -10.09
C ARG A 67 6.58 7.27 -8.83
N LYS A 68 6.64 8.57 -9.01
CA LYS A 68 6.51 9.53 -7.92
C LYS A 68 5.04 9.91 -7.72
N VAL A 69 4.65 10.18 -6.48
CA VAL A 69 3.34 10.78 -6.15
C VAL A 69 3.17 12.08 -6.90
N GLN A 70 2.01 12.27 -7.50
CA GLN A 70 1.60 13.46 -8.24
C GLN A 70 0.43 14.16 -7.53
N GLU A 71 0.23 15.44 -7.81
CA GLU A 71 -0.85 16.23 -7.20
C GLU A 71 -2.24 15.62 -7.49
N ASN A 72 -2.44 15.10 -8.68
CA ASN A 72 -3.70 14.46 -9.05
C ASN A 72 -4.03 13.21 -8.21
N ASP A 73 -3.03 12.52 -7.66
CA ASP A 73 -3.26 11.35 -6.81
C ASP A 73 -4.16 11.68 -5.60
N PHE A 74 -4.04 12.90 -5.06
CA PHE A 74 -4.87 13.35 -3.93
C PHE A 74 -6.34 13.58 -4.31
N ASN A 75 -6.63 13.78 -5.59
CA ASN A 75 -8.00 13.88 -6.10
C ASN A 75 -8.54 12.53 -6.54
N ASP A 76 -7.75 11.76 -7.28
CA ASP A 76 -8.17 10.57 -8.00
C ASP A 76 -8.37 9.35 -7.09
N PHE A 77 -7.60 9.25 -5.99
CA PHE A 77 -7.73 8.14 -5.05
C PHE A 77 -8.60 8.50 -3.85
N ASP A 78 -9.41 7.55 -3.38
CA ASP A 78 -10.24 7.67 -2.19
C ASP A 78 -9.48 7.43 -0.89
N LEU A 79 -8.36 6.70 -0.96
CA LEU A 79 -7.55 6.30 0.17
C LEU A 79 -6.08 6.26 -0.25
N ILE A 80 -5.21 6.93 0.50
CA ILE A 80 -3.77 6.98 0.27
C ILE A 80 -3.06 6.47 1.53
N LEU A 81 -2.36 5.34 1.39
CA LEU A 81 -1.80 4.58 2.50
C LEU A 81 -0.27 4.68 2.52
N ALA A 82 0.25 5.38 3.52
CA ALA A 82 1.68 5.51 3.78
C ALA A 82 2.23 4.31 4.55
N MET A 83 3.48 3.94 4.31
CA MET A 83 4.15 2.84 4.98
C MET A 83 4.72 3.22 6.34
N ASP A 84 5.11 4.47 6.54
CA ASP A 84 5.68 4.99 7.77
C ASP A 84 5.30 6.45 8.03
N TRP A 85 5.77 6.98 9.16
CA TRP A 85 5.51 8.36 9.56
C TRP A 85 6.15 9.39 8.63
N ASP A 86 7.35 9.12 8.10
CA ASP A 86 8.04 10.03 7.19
C ASP A 86 7.30 10.14 5.86
N ASN A 87 6.84 9.00 5.33
CA ASN A 87 6.01 9.00 4.13
C ASN A 87 4.71 9.79 4.36
N LEU A 88 4.05 9.58 5.50
CA LEU A 88 2.81 10.30 5.84
C LEU A 88 3.05 11.81 5.96
N ALA A 89 4.10 12.22 6.65
CA ALA A 89 4.44 13.63 6.83
C ALA A 89 4.71 14.34 5.49
N LEU A 90 5.44 13.68 4.58
CA LEU A 90 5.69 14.21 3.23
C LEU A 90 4.40 14.31 2.41
N LEU A 91 3.52 13.32 2.49
CA LEU A 91 2.22 13.37 1.82
C LEU A 91 1.37 14.53 2.37
N GLN A 92 1.32 14.70 3.69
CA GLN A 92 0.60 15.82 4.32
C GLN A 92 1.13 17.18 3.86
N LYS A 93 2.46 17.31 3.76
CA LYS A 93 3.12 18.54 3.32
C LYS A 93 2.82 18.88 1.85
N THR A 94 2.70 17.87 1.00
CA THR A 94 2.51 18.05 -0.45
C THR A 94 1.04 18.05 -0.87
N CYS A 95 0.15 17.58 -0.01
CA CYS A 95 -1.29 17.53 -0.29
C CYS A 95 -1.88 18.95 -0.38
N PRO A 96 -2.54 19.29 -1.51
CA PRO A 96 -2.93 20.67 -1.80
C PRO A 96 -4.14 21.18 -1.01
N ASN A 97 -4.94 20.26 -0.41
CA ASN A 97 -6.21 20.65 0.20
C ASN A 97 -6.66 19.70 1.32
N LEU A 98 -7.63 20.16 2.12
CA LEU A 98 -8.18 19.40 3.25
C LEU A 98 -8.89 18.11 2.85
N THR A 99 -9.51 18.07 1.67
CA THR A 99 -10.19 16.87 1.16
C THR A 99 -9.19 15.76 0.91
N GLY A 100 -8.05 16.08 0.30
CA GLY A 100 -6.94 15.14 0.12
C GLY A 100 -6.33 14.70 1.45
N GLN A 101 -6.15 15.64 2.40
CA GLN A 101 -5.63 15.34 3.75
C GLN A 101 -6.46 14.26 4.46
N ALA A 102 -7.78 14.33 4.33
CA ALA A 102 -8.69 13.36 4.97
C ALA A 102 -8.55 11.92 4.43
N LYS A 103 -7.92 11.75 3.28
CA LYS A 103 -7.68 10.44 2.64
C LYS A 103 -6.36 9.79 3.07
N LEU A 104 -5.49 10.54 3.76
CA LEU A 104 -4.15 10.10 4.15
C LEU A 104 -4.21 9.29 5.45
N ARG A 105 -3.75 8.05 5.39
CA ARG A 105 -3.65 7.13 6.53
C ARG A 105 -2.35 6.35 6.47
N ARG A 106 -1.95 5.72 7.54
CA ARG A 106 -0.91 4.68 7.48
C ARG A 106 -1.55 3.32 7.19
N LEU A 107 -0.88 2.50 6.41
CA LEU A 107 -1.35 1.14 6.13
C LEU A 107 -1.58 0.33 7.42
N THR A 108 -0.71 0.52 8.41
CA THR A 108 -0.78 -0.18 9.70
C THR A 108 -2.02 0.16 10.55
N GLU A 109 -2.72 1.27 10.26
CA GLU A 109 -3.98 1.60 10.92
C GLU A 109 -5.12 0.63 10.58
N PHE A 110 -4.94 -0.16 9.53
CA PHE A 110 -5.90 -1.18 9.08
C PHE A 110 -5.59 -2.58 9.61
N ILE A 111 -4.54 -2.75 10.42
CA ILE A 111 -4.23 -4.06 11.02
C ILE A 111 -5.42 -4.51 11.86
N PRO A 112 -6.00 -5.72 11.59
CA PRO A 112 -7.13 -6.22 12.34
C PRO A 112 -6.83 -6.37 13.84
N PRO A 113 -7.81 -6.12 14.74
CA PRO A 113 -7.59 -6.18 16.19
C PRO A 113 -7.09 -7.53 16.73
N ARG A 114 -7.32 -8.61 15.98
CA ARG A 114 -6.88 -9.97 16.34
C ARG A 114 -5.55 -10.38 15.69
N SER A 115 -4.95 -9.49 14.94
CA SER A 115 -3.65 -9.75 14.30
C SER A 115 -2.52 -9.79 15.34
N PRO A 116 -1.50 -10.66 15.14
CA PRO A 116 -0.29 -10.62 15.96
C PRO A 116 0.51 -9.32 15.77
N PHE A 117 0.18 -8.52 14.77
CA PHE A 117 0.83 -7.24 14.45
C PHE A 117 0.09 -6.02 15.03
N VAL A 118 -0.97 -6.22 15.81
CA VAL A 118 -1.71 -5.11 16.42
C VAL A 118 -0.76 -4.21 17.24
N GLY A 119 -0.89 -2.89 17.06
CA GLY A 119 -0.01 -1.91 17.71
C GLY A 119 1.28 -1.58 16.92
N THR A 120 1.55 -2.29 15.82
CA THR A 120 2.64 -1.91 14.92
C THR A 120 2.28 -0.61 14.19
N GLU A 121 3.18 0.37 14.24
CA GLU A 121 2.90 1.70 13.68
C GLU A 121 3.42 1.91 12.27
N VAL A 122 4.45 1.17 11.86
CA VAL A 122 5.12 1.36 10.57
C VAL A 122 5.42 0.03 9.87
N VAL A 123 5.44 0.06 8.54
CA VAL A 123 6.06 -0.98 7.73
C VAL A 123 7.53 -0.62 7.57
N GLY A 124 8.41 -1.39 8.21
CA GLY A 124 9.86 -1.14 8.21
C GLY A 124 10.45 -1.18 6.79
N ASP A 125 11.50 -0.39 6.55
CA ASP A 125 12.18 -0.37 5.26
C ASP A 125 13.20 -1.53 5.17
N PRO A 126 13.01 -2.51 4.26
CA PRO A 126 13.87 -3.67 4.15
C PRO A 126 15.13 -3.42 3.33
N TYR A 127 15.28 -2.27 2.69
CA TYR A 127 16.25 -2.01 1.64
C TYR A 127 17.70 -2.29 2.06
N TYR A 128 18.08 -1.86 3.28
CA TYR A 128 19.45 -2.05 3.83
C TYR A 128 19.57 -3.30 4.72
N GLY A 129 18.51 -4.09 4.83
CA GLY A 129 18.48 -5.30 5.65
C GLY A 129 18.68 -6.59 4.86
N GLY A 130 18.60 -7.71 5.57
CA GLY A 130 18.62 -9.06 5.00
C GLY A 130 17.25 -9.57 4.56
N ALA A 131 17.22 -10.85 4.19
CA ALA A 131 16.02 -11.57 3.74
C ALA A 131 14.84 -11.47 4.73
N GLU A 132 15.13 -11.48 6.03
CA GLU A 132 14.13 -11.38 7.11
C GLU A 132 13.33 -10.08 7.05
N GLY A 133 13.94 -8.97 6.58
CA GLY A 133 13.25 -7.71 6.42
C GLY A 133 12.16 -7.77 5.35
N PHE A 134 12.41 -8.46 4.24
CA PHE A 134 11.43 -8.63 3.17
C PHE A 134 10.27 -9.55 3.60
N GLU A 135 10.58 -10.61 4.36
CA GLU A 135 9.54 -11.48 4.95
C GLU A 135 8.70 -10.74 6.00
N ALA A 136 9.34 -9.91 6.84
CA ALA A 136 8.63 -9.08 7.81
C ALA A 136 7.68 -8.08 7.13
N VAL A 137 8.09 -7.46 6.03
CA VAL A 137 7.24 -6.60 5.20
C VAL A 137 6.03 -7.38 4.70
N LEU A 138 6.22 -8.55 4.10
CA LEU A 138 5.13 -9.38 3.57
C LEU A 138 4.15 -9.79 4.68
N ASN A 139 4.63 -10.27 5.82
CA ASN A 139 3.76 -10.68 6.93
C ASN A 139 2.88 -9.53 7.42
N LEU A 140 3.46 -8.36 7.60
CA LEU A 140 2.75 -7.17 8.07
C LEU A 140 1.77 -6.64 7.03
N VAL A 141 2.20 -6.56 5.77
CA VAL A 141 1.40 -6.07 4.65
C VAL A 141 0.21 -6.99 4.39
N GLU A 142 0.38 -8.31 4.43
CA GLU A 142 -0.72 -9.25 4.29
C GLU A 142 -1.80 -9.02 5.35
N SER A 143 -1.39 -8.87 6.61
CA SER A 143 -2.32 -8.60 7.71
C SER A 143 -3.02 -7.24 7.57
N ALA A 144 -2.28 -6.19 7.24
CA ALA A 144 -2.88 -4.86 7.06
C ALA A 144 -3.83 -4.82 5.86
N CYS A 145 -3.49 -5.50 4.76
CA CYS A 145 -4.34 -5.59 3.59
C CYS A 145 -5.64 -6.38 3.84
N ASP A 146 -5.67 -7.33 4.80
CA ASP A 146 -6.93 -7.94 5.23
C ASP A 146 -7.89 -6.90 5.82
N GLY A 147 -7.39 -6.01 6.64
CA GLY A 147 -8.20 -4.92 7.20
C GLY A 147 -8.60 -3.86 6.16
N VAL A 148 -7.72 -3.56 5.20
CA VAL A 148 -8.08 -2.69 4.06
C VAL A 148 -9.20 -3.32 3.25
N LEU A 149 -9.11 -4.62 2.95
CA LEU A 149 -10.15 -5.36 2.23
C LEU A 149 -11.50 -5.30 2.95
N GLU A 150 -11.51 -5.50 4.26
CA GLU A 150 -12.73 -5.39 5.07
C GLU A 150 -13.31 -3.98 5.03
N HIS A 151 -12.47 -2.96 5.17
CA HIS A 151 -12.87 -1.55 5.06
C HIS A 151 -13.50 -1.24 3.69
N LEU A 152 -12.90 -1.71 2.60
CA LEU A 152 -13.41 -1.52 1.25
C LEU A 152 -14.74 -2.24 1.04
N HIS A 153 -14.89 -3.45 1.55
CA HIS A 153 -16.14 -4.20 1.54
C HIS A 153 -17.29 -3.44 2.20
N GLN A 154 -17.05 -2.90 3.40
CA GLN A 154 -18.05 -2.13 4.13
C GLN A 154 -18.42 -0.85 3.37
N ARG A 155 -17.45 -0.19 2.78
CA ARG A 155 -17.65 1.03 2.01
C ARG A 155 -18.50 0.80 0.75
N LEU A 156 -18.18 -0.24 -0.02
CA LEU A 156 -18.95 -0.62 -1.23
C LEU A 156 -20.38 -1.01 -0.90
N ARG A 157 -20.60 -1.78 0.19
CA ARG A 157 -21.97 -2.10 0.67
C ARG A 157 -22.75 -0.85 1.02
N SER A 158 -22.14 0.11 1.70
CA SER A 158 -22.77 1.37 2.09
C SER A 158 -23.15 2.23 0.88
N MET A 159 -22.38 2.18 -0.20
CA MET A 159 -22.68 2.88 -1.46
C MET A 159 -23.84 2.20 -2.20
N ALA A 160 -23.89 0.88 -2.25
CA ALA A 160 -24.95 0.11 -2.90
C ALA A 160 -26.32 0.29 -2.23
N ILE A 161 -26.38 0.55 -0.92
CA ILE A 161 -27.63 0.81 -0.18
C ILE A 161 -28.19 2.22 -0.47
N LYS A 162 -27.33 3.15 -0.88
CA LYS A 162 -27.71 4.55 -1.15
C LYS A 162 -28.06 4.83 -2.62
N ALA A 163 -27.82 3.87 -3.50
CA ALA A 163 -28.10 3.95 -4.93
C ALA A 163 -29.47 3.33 -5.25
#